data_483c4804645eea31ea863f49b6046aff
#
_entry.id   483c4804645eea31ea863f49b6046aff
#
_cell.length_a   1.000
_cell.length_b   1.000
_cell.length_c   1.000
_cell.angle_alpha   90.00
_cell.angle_beta   90.00
_cell.angle_gamma   90.00
#
_symmetry.space_group_name_H-M   'P 1'
#
loop_
_entity.id
_entity.type
_entity.pdbx_description
1 polymer ?
#
loop_
_entity_poly.entity_id
_entity_poly.type
_entity_poly.pdbx_seq_one_letter_code
_entity_poly.pdbx_strand_id
1 'polypeptide(L)'
;MRIDVELPDGLNPKLAALGWLVGRWEGTGNGTDHLGADFTFEQRIEFSHNGGDYLLMVSQTFLLDDEGRPLEALDMETAFWRPAADASLEVALTAAGGWTEVLVGRIQVTRIDLTTDAVVRVPGATVPHAAEQRLYGKVEGDLMYAIDRATTEHELRPHLWARLSRQD
;
A
#
# COMPACT_ATOMS: atom_id res chain seq x y z
N MET A 1 -21.95 15.68 17.22
CA MET A 1 -21.86 14.25 17.53
C MET A 1 -20.38 13.85 17.42
N ARG A 2 -19.71 13.64 18.56
CA ARG A 2 -18.36 13.09 18.54
C ARG A 2 -18.50 11.60 18.21
N ILE A 3 -17.95 11.17 17.09
CA ILE A 3 -17.75 9.76 16.83
C ILE A 3 -16.49 9.42 17.63
N ASP A 4 -16.65 8.77 18.78
CA ASP A 4 -15.52 8.18 19.49
C ASP A 4 -15.00 7.03 18.62
N VAL A 5 -13.96 7.32 17.85
CA VAL A 5 -13.21 6.27 17.15
C VAL A 5 -12.34 5.63 18.20
N GLU A 6 -12.67 4.41 18.58
CA GLU A 6 -11.85 3.61 19.47
C GLU A 6 -10.51 3.32 18.77
N LEU A 7 -9.44 3.92 19.29
CA LEU A 7 -8.10 3.70 18.77
C LEU A 7 -7.55 2.36 19.27
N PRO A 8 -6.71 1.66 18.48
CA PRO A 8 -6.04 0.46 18.92
C PRO A 8 -5.24 0.69 20.23
N ASP A 9 -5.21 -0.32 21.09
CA ASP A 9 -4.50 -0.29 22.36
C ASP A 9 -3.02 0.08 22.17
N GLY A 10 -2.53 1.03 22.95
CA GLY A 10 -1.14 1.48 22.94
C GLY A 10 -0.72 2.25 21.67
N LEU A 11 -1.67 2.61 20.82
CA LEU A 11 -1.37 3.41 19.63
C LEU A 11 -0.88 4.80 20.02
N ASN A 12 0.24 5.22 19.44
CA ASN A 12 0.75 6.58 19.60
C ASN A 12 -0.30 7.59 19.12
N PRO A 13 -0.61 8.64 19.89
CA PRO A 13 -1.61 9.65 19.49
C PRO A 13 -1.33 10.34 18.15
N LYS A 14 -0.08 10.45 17.76
CA LYS A 14 0.31 10.99 16.44
C LYS A 14 -0.20 10.14 15.27
N LEU A 15 -0.55 8.88 15.51
CA LEU A 15 -1.08 7.95 14.53
C LEU A 15 -2.62 7.94 14.47
N ALA A 16 -3.30 8.81 15.20
CA ALA A 16 -4.76 8.76 15.30
C ALA A 16 -5.47 8.75 13.94
N ALA A 17 -4.98 9.53 12.97
CA ALA A 17 -5.55 9.60 11.62
C ALA A 17 -5.30 8.32 10.77
N LEU A 18 -4.36 7.47 11.17
CA LEU A 18 -4.01 6.20 10.53
C LEU A 18 -4.51 4.98 11.33
N GLY A 19 -5.11 5.20 12.50
CA GLY A 19 -5.51 4.13 13.40
C GLY A 19 -6.45 3.10 12.78
N TRP A 20 -7.28 3.52 11.84
CA TRP A 20 -8.21 2.64 11.13
C TRP A 20 -7.52 1.60 10.24
N LEU A 21 -6.25 1.85 9.85
CA LEU A 21 -5.45 0.91 9.05
C LEU A 21 -4.94 -0.27 9.89
N VAL A 22 -4.71 -0.08 11.19
CA VAL A 22 -4.08 -1.10 12.05
C VAL A 22 -4.89 -2.38 12.03
N GLY A 23 -4.21 -3.49 11.74
CA GLY A 23 -4.79 -4.83 11.66
C GLY A 23 -4.43 -5.53 10.35
N ARG A 24 -5.13 -6.63 10.09
CA ARG A 24 -4.93 -7.46 8.90
C ARG A 24 -6.06 -7.26 7.91
N TRP A 25 -5.70 -7.23 6.64
CA TRP A 25 -6.61 -7.03 5.52
C TRP A 25 -6.34 -8.07 4.45
N GLU A 26 -7.38 -8.68 3.91
CA GLU A 26 -7.27 -9.66 2.84
C GLU A 26 -8.34 -9.43 1.78
N GLY A 27 -8.00 -9.73 0.53
CA GLY A 27 -8.91 -9.64 -0.59
C GLY A 27 -8.23 -9.94 -1.91
N THR A 28 -8.93 -9.62 -2.98
CA THR A 28 -8.47 -9.82 -4.35
C THR A 28 -8.45 -8.49 -5.09
N GLY A 29 -7.64 -8.44 -6.12
CA GLY A 29 -7.53 -7.27 -6.98
C GLY A 29 -7.19 -7.63 -8.42
N ASN A 30 -7.09 -6.59 -9.21
CA ASN A 30 -6.72 -6.67 -10.62
C ASN A 30 -5.52 -5.78 -10.88
N GLY A 31 -4.67 -6.20 -11.79
CA GLY A 31 -3.50 -5.45 -12.17
C GLY A 31 -3.18 -5.56 -13.64
N THR A 32 -2.29 -4.68 -14.06
CA THR A 32 -1.64 -4.72 -15.37
C THR A 32 -0.15 -4.60 -15.12
N ASP A 33 0.65 -5.54 -15.61
CA ASP A 33 2.09 -5.53 -15.42
C ASP A 33 2.78 -4.48 -16.30
N HIS A 34 4.08 -4.30 -16.11
CA HIS A 34 4.85 -3.29 -16.85
C HIS A 34 4.97 -3.58 -18.36
N LEU A 35 4.63 -4.79 -18.79
CA LEU A 35 4.59 -5.19 -20.20
C LEU A 35 3.18 -5.09 -20.80
N GLY A 36 2.18 -4.69 -20.01
CA GLY A 36 0.81 -4.50 -20.46
C GLY A 36 -0.07 -5.74 -20.34
N ALA A 37 0.36 -6.79 -19.66
CA ALA A 37 -0.44 -7.99 -19.43
C ALA A 37 -1.32 -7.84 -18.18
N ASP A 38 -2.61 -8.13 -18.33
CA ASP A 38 -3.55 -8.11 -17.21
C ASP A 38 -3.43 -9.38 -16.36
N PHE A 39 -3.65 -9.22 -15.06
CA PHE A 39 -3.64 -10.34 -14.11
C PHE A 39 -4.59 -10.09 -12.95
N THR A 40 -4.93 -11.15 -12.23
CA THR A 40 -5.65 -11.09 -10.96
C THR A 40 -4.78 -11.61 -9.84
N PHE A 41 -4.96 -11.07 -8.64
CA PHE A 41 -4.14 -11.42 -7.49
C PHE A 41 -4.95 -11.50 -6.19
N GLU A 42 -4.46 -12.28 -5.26
CA GLU A 42 -4.85 -12.26 -3.85
C GLU A 42 -3.83 -11.43 -3.09
N GLN A 43 -4.29 -10.69 -2.09
CA GLN A 43 -3.42 -9.85 -1.28
C GLN A 43 -3.72 -9.96 0.19
N ARG A 44 -2.66 -9.87 0.98
CA ARG A 44 -2.69 -9.74 2.44
C ARG A 44 -1.85 -8.53 2.81
N ILE A 45 -2.43 -7.62 3.58
CA ILE A 45 -1.73 -6.47 4.14
C ILE A 45 -1.90 -6.49 5.65
N GLU A 46 -0.81 -6.27 6.37
CA GLU A 46 -0.83 -6.04 7.81
C GLU A 46 -0.21 -4.68 8.12
N PHE A 47 -0.95 -3.88 8.89
CA PHE A 47 -0.44 -2.67 9.51
C PHE A 47 -0.32 -2.91 11.00
N SER A 48 0.88 -2.72 11.54
CA SER A 48 1.19 -2.93 12.95
C SER A 48 1.96 -1.75 13.54
N HIS A 49 2.04 -1.69 14.87
CA HIS A 49 2.77 -0.66 15.60
C HIS A 49 3.42 -1.24 16.86
N ASN A 50 4.37 -0.53 17.40
CA ASN A 50 5.04 -0.86 18.67
C ASN A 50 4.97 0.28 19.70
N GLY A 51 4.02 1.23 19.53
CA GLY A 51 3.90 2.43 20.35
C GLY A 51 4.70 3.63 19.84
N GLY A 52 5.56 3.45 18.86
CA GLY A 52 6.26 4.53 18.16
C GLY A 52 5.34 5.36 17.25
N ASP A 53 5.87 6.43 16.70
CA ASP A 53 5.13 7.38 15.86
C ASP A 53 5.09 6.99 14.37
N TYR A 54 5.06 5.71 14.10
CA TYR A 54 5.00 5.12 12.75
C TYR A 54 4.18 3.83 12.76
N LEU A 55 3.63 3.46 11.58
CA LEU A 55 3.10 2.13 11.32
C LEU A 55 4.08 1.34 10.47
N LEU A 56 4.18 0.03 10.72
CA LEU A 56 4.81 -0.93 9.82
C LEU A 56 3.73 -1.53 8.93
N MET A 57 3.92 -1.46 7.61
CA MET A 57 3.12 -2.16 6.63
C MET A 57 3.91 -3.34 6.06
N VAL A 58 3.28 -4.51 6.01
CA VAL A 58 3.76 -5.66 5.24
C VAL A 58 2.66 -6.09 4.29
N SER A 59 2.97 -6.11 3.00
CA SER A 59 2.04 -6.50 1.94
C SER A 59 2.58 -7.68 1.16
N GLN A 60 1.74 -8.67 0.89
CA GLN A 60 2.06 -9.84 0.08
C GLN A 60 0.98 -10.03 -0.98
N THR A 61 1.41 -10.21 -2.22
CA THR A 61 0.52 -10.50 -3.34
C THR A 61 0.87 -11.83 -3.98
N PHE A 62 -0.17 -12.55 -4.37
CA PHE A 62 -0.06 -13.87 -5.01
C PHE A 62 -0.86 -13.85 -6.30
N LEU A 63 -0.22 -14.27 -7.40
CA LEU A 63 -0.87 -14.39 -8.68
C LEU A 63 -1.97 -15.47 -8.60
N LEU A 64 -3.14 -15.19 -9.16
CA LEU A 64 -4.23 -16.14 -9.26
C LEU A 64 -4.31 -16.74 -10.65
N ASP A 65 -4.74 -18.02 -10.72
CA ASP A 65 -5.10 -18.65 -11.99
C ASP A 65 -6.50 -18.22 -12.46
N ASP A 66 -6.92 -18.70 -13.62
CA ASP A 66 -8.25 -18.38 -14.19
C ASP A 66 -9.42 -18.87 -13.35
N GLU A 67 -9.19 -19.79 -12.41
CA GLU A 67 -10.18 -20.32 -11.48
C GLU A 67 -10.12 -19.63 -10.10
N GLY A 68 -9.27 -18.59 -9.95
CA GLY A 68 -9.13 -17.82 -8.73
C GLY A 68 -8.29 -18.50 -7.65
N ARG A 69 -7.44 -19.49 -8.01
CA ARG A 69 -6.56 -20.17 -7.07
C ARG A 69 -5.15 -19.57 -7.10
N PRO A 70 -4.45 -19.47 -5.96
CA PRO A 70 -3.06 -19.00 -5.93
C PRO A 70 -2.13 -19.88 -6.78
N LEU A 71 -1.34 -19.25 -7.66
CA LEU A 71 -0.34 -19.90 -8.49
C LEU A 71 1.06 -19.75 -7.89
N GLU A 72 1.47 -18.51 -7.64
CA GLU A 72 2.83 -18.17 -7.19
C GLU A 72 2.85 -16.83 -6.47
N ALA A 73 3.90 -16.60 -5.69
CA ALA A 73 4.16 -15.29 -5.11
C ALA A 73 4.43 -14.28 -6.22
N LEU A 74 3.75 -13.15 -6.16
CA LEU A 74 3.87 -12.08 -7.14
C LEU A 74 4.83 -11.00 -6.66
N ASP A 75 4.60 -10.44 -5.49
CA ASP A 75 5.44 -9.42 -4.86
C ASP A 75 5.25 -9.41 -3.35
N MET A 76 6.20 -8.78 -2.68
CA MET A 76 6.14 -8.48 -1.27
C MET A 76 6.80 -7.14 -1.03
N GLU A 77 6.18 -6.31 -0.20
CA GLU A 77 6.75 -5.03 0.18
C GLU A 77 6.59 -4.76 1.67
N THR A 78 7.54 -4.02 2.21
CA THR A 78 7.52 -3.52 3.59
C THR A 78 7.69 -2.02 3.57
N ALA A 79 7.03 -1.33 4.49
CA ALA A 79 7.12 0.12 4.56
C ALA A 79 6.86 0.63 5.97
N PHE A 80 7.49 1.76 6.30
CA PHE A 80 7.13 2.56 7.45
C PHE A 80 6.30 3.77 7.00
N TRP A 81 5.14 3.93 7.61
CA TRP A 81 4.22 5.04 7.37
C TRP A 81 4.37 6.03 8.52
N ARG A 82 4.85 7.22 8.22
CA ARG A 82 5.25 8.23 9.19
C ARG A 82 4.44 9.52 8.99
N PRO A 83 3.39 9.76 9.79
CA PRO A 83 2.70 11.05 9.78
C PRO A 83 3.66 12.18 10.15
N ALA A 84 3.53 13.30 9.47
CA ALA A 84 4.28 14.52 9.72
C ALA A 84 3.32 15.69 9.95
N ALA A 85 3.84 16.91 10.05
CA ALA A 85 3.04 18.11 10.32
C ALA A 85 2.01 18.36 9.19
N ASP A 86 0.89 19.02 9.54
CA ASP A 86 -0.13 19.49 8.59
C ASP A 86 -0.78 18.37 7.75
N ALA A 87 -1.05 17.22 8.38
CA ALA A 87 -1.66 16.05 7.75
C ALA A 87 -0.83 15.50 6.58
N SER A 88 0.48 15.77 6.54
CA SER A 88 1.38 15.14 5.59
C SER A 88 1.78 13.73 6.04
N LEU A 89 2.18 12.91 5.08
CA LEU A 89 2.58 11.53 5.29
C LEU A 89 3.85 11.24 4.50
N GLU A 90 4.81 10.60 5.15
CA GLU A 90 6.04 10.11 4.54
C GLU A 90 6.07 8.59 4.65
N VAL A 91 6.36 7.90 3.55
CA VAL A 91 6.42 6.45 3.50
C VAL A 91 7.78 6.03 2.93
N ALA A 92 8.50 5.20 3.70
CA ALA A 92 9.73 4.56 3.26
C ALA A 92 9.45 3.09 2.98
N LEU A 93 9.60 2.68 1.73
CA LEU A 93 9.15 1.38 1.22
C LEU A 93 10.28 0.62 0.54
N THR A 94 10.32 -0.68 0.74
CA THR A 94 11.20 -1.61 0.03
C THR A 94 10.37 -2.75 -0.56
N ALA A 95 10.58 -3.02 -1.85
CA ALA A 95 9.89 -4.06 -2.60
C ALA A 95 10.82 -5.25 -2.90
N ALA A 96 10.26 -6.46 -2.84
CA ALA A 96 11.00 -7.69 -3.14
C ALA A 96 11.52 -7.73 -4.58
N GLY A 97 10.89 -6.99 -5.51
CA GLY A 97 11.34 -6.82 -6.89
C GLY A 97 12.66 -6.09 -7.04
N GLY A 98 13.20 -5.49 -5.97
CA GLY A 98 14.56 -4.93 -5.96
C GLY A 98 14.62 -3.41 -6.05
N TRP A 99 13.70 -2.69 -5.45
CA TRP A 99 13.80 -1.24 -5.30
C TRP A 99 13.38 -0.78 -3.91
N THR A 100 13.89 0.37 -3.54
CA THR A 100 13.49 1.12 -2.36
C THR A 100 13.00 2.48 -2.83
N GLU A 101 11.91 2.96 -2.25
CA GLU A 101 11.35 4.25 -2.61
C GLU A 101 10.81 5.01 -1.41
N VAL A 102 10.82 6.32 -1.54
CA VAL A 102 10.19 7.24 -0.62
C VAL A 102 8.97 7.82 -1.31
N LEU A 103 7.82 7.72 -0.65
CA LEU A 103 6.58 8.36 -1.10
C LEU A 103 6.20 9.44 -0.10
N VAL A 104 5.64 10.51 -0.60
CA VAL A 104 5.14 11.62 0.22
C VAL A 104 3.71 11.95 -0.18
N GLY A 105 2.92 12.40 0.76
CA GLY A 105 1.54 12.73 0.46
C GLY A 105 0.78 13.29 1.64
N ARG A 106 -0.52 13.05 1.64
CA ARG A 106 -1.44 13.67 2.60
C ARG A 106 -2.46 12.67 3.12
N ILE A 107 -2.85 12.90 4.36
CA ILE A 107 -3.92 12.16 5.05
C ILE A 107 -5.16 13.05 5.08
N GLN A 108 -6.26 12.56 4.53
CA GLN A 108 -7.59 13.13 4.66
C GLN A 108 -8.47 12.16 5.46
N VAL A 109 -9.67 12.53 5.84
CA VAL A 109 -10.51 11.73 6.76
C VAL A 109 -10.73 10.29 6.28
N THR A 110 -10.97 10.09 4.97
CA THR A 110 -11.26 8.78 4.39
C THR A 110 -10.34 8.42 3.23
N ARG A 111 -9.24 9.18 3.05
CA ARG A 111 -8.40 9.07 1.86
C ARG A 111 -6.95 9.42 2.18
N ILE A 112 -6.04 8.66 1.60
CA ILE A 112 -4.61 8.89 1.68
C ILE A 112 -4.05 8.91 0.26
N ASP A 113 -3.38 10.00 -0.10
CA ASP A 113 -2.70 10.16 -1.39
C ASP A 113 -1.19 10.13 -1.18
N LEU A 114 -0.49 9.34 -1.99
CA LEU A 114 0.96 9.23 -1.96
C LEU A 114 1.52 9.35 -3.38
N THR A 115 2.65 10.02 -3.50
CA THR A 115 3.40 10.16 -4.76
C THR A 115 4.88 9.91 -4.50
N THR A 116 5.56 9.24 -5.40
CA THR A 116 6.99 8.96 -5.30
C THR A 116 7.80 10.25 -5.27
N ASP A 117 8.71 10.35 -4.29
CA ASP A 117 9.73 11.38 -4.20
C ASP A 117 11.07 10.88 -4.77
N ALA A 118 11.47 9.68 -4.41
CA ALA A 118 12.74 9.08 -4.85
C ALA A 118 12.64 7.56 -4.96
N VAL A 119 13.35 6.99 -5.93
CA VAL A 119 13.49 5.55 -6.15
C VAL A 119 14.96 5.20 -6.34
N VAL A 120 15.38 4.12 -5.68
CA VAL A 120 16.68 3.48 -5.91
C VAL A 120 16.43 2.02 -6.26
N ARG A 121 16.93 1.58 -7.40
CA ARG A 121 16.82 0.18 -7.87
C ARG A 121 18.16 -0.52 -7.73
N VAL A 122 18.12 -1.81 -7.32
CA VAL A 122 19.29 -2.68 -7.49
C VAL A 122 19.48 -3.02 -8.97
N PRO A 123 20.71 -3.37 -9.41
CA PRO A 123 20.94 -3.70 -10.84
C PRO A 123 20.07 -4.83 -11.37
N GLY A 124 19.71 -5.79 -10.52
CA GLY A 124 18.86 -6.93 -10.87
C GLY A 124 17.35 -6.72 -10.61
N ALA A 125 16.88 -5.49 -10.51
CA ALA A 125 15.46 -5.22 -10.30
C ALA A 125 14.59 -5.88 -11.39
N THR A 126 13.50 -6.52 -10.95
CA THR A 126 12.60 -7.28 -11.85
C THR A 126 11.76 -6.38 -12.75
N VAL A 127 11.59 -5.12 -12.36
CA VAL A 127 10.84 -4.10 -13.07
C VAL A 127 11.67 -2.81 -13.09
N PRO A 128 11.72 -2.08 -14.21
CA PRO A 128 12.40 -0.78 -14.28
C PRO A 128 11.53 0.32 -13.63
N HIS A 129 11.14 0.11 -12.40
CA HIS A 129 10.26 0.97 -11.61
C HIS A 129 10.83 2.38 -11.47
N ALA A 130 10.05 3.39 -11.78
CA ALA A 130 10.49 4.79 -11.75
C ALA A 130 9.68 5.67 -10.81
N ALA A 131 8.36 5.48 -10.77
CA ALA A 131 7.47 6.26 -9.90
C ALA A 131 6.12 5.58 -9.77
N GLU A 132 5.38 5.97 -8.74
CA GLU A 132 3.98 5.59 -8.60
C GLU A 132 3.17 6.66 -7.88
N GLN A 133 1.87 6.59 -8.09
CA GLN A 133 0.87 7.29 -7.29
C GLN A 133 0.00 6.24 -6.63
N ARG A 134 -0.22 6.40 -5.33
CA ARG A 134 -1.07 5.51 -4.54
C ARG A 134 -2.22 6.28 -3.92
N LEU A 135 -3.40 5.73 -4.04
CA LEU A 135 -4.60 6.21 -3.40
C LEU A 135 -5.16 5.11 -2.51
N TYR A 136 -5.31 5.39 -1.22
CA TYR A 136 -5.94 4.48 -0.27
C TYR A 136 -7.20 5.13 0.27
N GLY A 137 -8.26 4.36 0.45
CA GLY A 137 -9.51 4.85 1.01
C GLY A 137 -10.21 3.82 1.88
N LYS A 138 -10.99 4.31 2.84
CA LYS A 138 -11.91 3.49 3.63
C LYS A 138 -13.28 3.58 3.03
N VAL A 139 -13.82 2.45 2.55
CA VAL A 139 -15.12 2.38 1.87
C VAL A 139 -15.95 1.29 2.52
N GLU A 140 -17.04 1.66 3.19
CA GLU A 140 -17.94 0.72 3.86
C GLU A 140 -17.23 -0.26 4.81
N GLY A 141 -16.20 0.21 5.49
CA GLY A 141 -15.39 -0.60 6.40
C GLY A 141 -14.24 -1.38 5.74
N ASP A 142 -14.17 -1.41 4.41
CA ASP A 142 -13.10 -2.05 3.66
C ASP A 142 -11.98 -1.07 3.31
N LEU A 143 -10.79 -1.60 3.08
CA LEU A 143 -9.66 -0.88 2.53
C LEU A 143 -9.66 -1.04 1.01
N MET A 144 -9.81 0.07 0.30
CA MET A 144 -9.65 0.10 -1.16
C MET A 144 -8.40 0.88 -1.53
N TYR A 145 -7.71 0.46 -2.57
CA TYR A 145 -6.61 1.24 -3.10
C TYR A 145 -6.50 1.12 -4.62
N ALA A 146 -5.85 2.13 -5.20
CA ALA A 146 -5.42 2.13 -6.59
C ALA A 146 -3.98 2.62 -6.67
N ILE A 147 -3.16 1.96 -7.49
CA ILE A 147 -1.77 2.32 -7.75
C ILE A 147 -1.59 2.50 -9.24
N ASP A 148 -1.11 3.68 -9.64
CA ASP A 148 -0.58 3.93 -10.98
C ASP A 148 0.94 3.84 -10.92
N ARG A 149 1.56 3.27 -11.95
CA ARG A 149 3.01 3.07 -12.03
C ARG A 149 3.58 3.67 -13.31
N ALA A 150 4.73 4.32 -13.16
CA ALA A 150 5.64 4.65 -14.24
C ALA A 150 6.88 3.77 -14.16
N THR A 151 7.44 3.43 -15.31
CA THR A 151 8.75 2.80 -15.43
C THR A 151 9.66 3.71 -16.23
N THR A 152 10.93 3.32 -16.42
CA THR A 152 11.83 4.05 -17.30
C THR A 152 11.39 3.99 -18.77
N GLU A 153 10.43 3.15 -19.11
CA GLU A 153 9.96 2.89 -20.48
C GLU A 153 8.54 3.42 -20.77
N HIS A 154 7.78 3.79 -19.73
CA HIS A 154 6.45 4.38 -19.89
C HIS A 154 6.08 5.32 -18.73
N GLU A 155 5.19 6.26 -19.02
CA GLU A 155 4.62 7.17 -18.03
C GLU A 155 3.63 6.47 -17.08
N LEU A 156 3.16 7.19 -16.06
CA LEU A 156 2.16 6.70 -15.13
C LEU A 156 0.95 6.13 -15.86
N ARG A 157 0.58 4.92 -15.50
CA ARG A 157 -0.63 4.25 -15.98
C ARG A 157 -1.15 3.29 -14.89
N PRO A 158 -2.44 2.89 -14.94
CA PRO A 158 -2.99 1.97 -13.96
C PRO A 158 -2.16 0.69 -13.84
N HIS A 159 -1.85 0.31 -12.60
CA HIS A 159 -1.06 -0.89 -12.29
C HIS A 159 -1.83 -1.87 -11.43
N LEU A 160 -2.30 -1.47 -10.25
CA LEU A 160 -3.03 -2.33 -9.32
C LEU A 160 -4.26 -1.61 -8.78
N TRP A 161 -5.32 -2.36 -8.51
CA TRP A 161 -6.38 -1.94 -7.62
C TRP A 161 -6.96 -3.14 -6.89
N ALA A 162 -7.38 -2.94 -5.65
CA ALA A 162 -7.97 -3.98 -4.84
C ALA A 162 -8.96 -3.43 -3.81
N ARG A 163 -9.82 -4.31 -3.35
CA ARG A 163 -10.69 -4.11 -2.20
C ARG A 163 -10.42 -5.22 -1.19
N LEU A 164 -10.03 -4.84 0.02
CA LEU A 164 -9.62 -5.75 1.07
C LEU A 164 -10.54 -5.60 2.27
N SER A 165 -10.93 -6.73 2.85
CA SER A 165 -11.73 -6.77 4.07
C SER A 165 -10.86 -7.00 5.28
N ARG A 166 -11.25 -6.38 6.41
CA ARG A 166 -10.57 -6.59 7.68
C ARG A 166 -10.74 -8.02 8.14
N GLN A 167 -9.65 -8.61 8.60
CA GLN A 167 -9.62 -9.93 9.22
C GLN A 167 -9.56 -9.81 10.74
N ASP A 168 -10.33 -10.65 11.43
CA ASP A 168 -10.37 -10.70 12.90
C ASP A 168 -9.16 -11.46 13.49
#